data_ee00b35310cf12937d7441373f144ce6
#
_entry.id   ee00b35310cf12937d7441373f144ce6
#
_cell.length_a   1.000
_cell.length_b   1.000
_cell.length_c   1.000
_cell.angle_alpha   90.00
_cell.angle_beta   90.00
_cell.angle_gamma   90.00
#
_symmetry.space_group_name_H-M   'P 1'
#
loop_
_entity.id
_entity.type
_entity.pdbx_description
1 polymer ?
#
loop_
_entity_poly.entity_id
_entity_poly.type
_entity_poly.pdbx_seq_one_letter_code
_entity_poly.pdbx_strand_id
1 'polypeptide(L)'
;MDELFERLVFIFGFLYIFKWMLDFLVKKFHLHTGIFTIEGNQLVVHALFSVRYEKNKIATIIFSCMHSWRIPWAHAGKMLIIMKDGTRSGPFQFDSGSRTGEFCPILDSGEDIERTIAYLREELKRHGISSVYRK
;
A
#
# COMPACT_ATOMS: atom_id res chain seq x y z
N MET A 1 25.38 34.37 -9.21
CA MET A 1 24.82 33.34 -10.07
C MET A 1 25.20 31.95 -9.55
N ASP A 2 26.41 31.80 -9.23
CA ASP A 2 26.98 30.51 -8.96
C ASP A 2 26.56 29.92 -7.64
N GLU A 3 26.31 30.75 -6.61
CA GLU A 3 25.82 30.25 -5.32
C GLU A 3 24.44 29.66 -5.41
N LEU A 4 23.52 30.26 -6.16
CA LEU A 4 22.18 29.69 -6.33
C LEU A 4 22.20 28.40 -7.10
N PHE A 5 23.01 28.35 -8.15
CA PHE A 5 23.18 27.14 -8.96
C PHE A 5 23.80 26.00 -8.12
N GLU A 6 24.85 26.30 -7.35
CA GLU A 6 25.47 25.32 -6.46
C GLU A 6 24.51 24.80 -5.40
N ARG A 7 23.70 25.66 -4.82
CA ARG A 7 22.66 25.26 -3.86
C ARG A 7 21.62 24.36 -4.48
N LEU A 8 21.16 24.69 -5.69
CA LEU A 8 20.20 23.85 -6.41
C LEU A 8 20.77 22.48 -6.73
N VAL A 9 21.99 22.43 -7.21
CA VAL A 9 22.69 21.15 -7.50
C VAL A 9 22.84 20.34 -6.22
N PHE A 10 23.21 20.99 -5.11
CA PHE A 10 23.36 20.34 -3.82
C PHE A 10 22.02 19.75 -3.32
N ILE A 11 20.94 20.51 -3.43
CA ILE A 11 19.59 20.08 -3.01
C ILE A 11 19.13 18.90 -3.86
N PHE A 12 19.27 18.97 -5.18
CA PHE A 12 18.87 17.87 -6.06
C PHE A 12 19.71 16.62 -5.83
N GLY A 13 21.00 16.79 -5.62
CA GLY A 13 21.92 15.71 -5.29
C GLY A 13 21.56 15.05 -3.97
N PHE A 14 21.23 15.83 -2.95
CA PHE A 14 20.80 15.34 -1.64
C PHE A 14 19.48 14.56 -1.75
N LEU A 15 18.50 15.07 -2.49
CA LEU A 15 17.21 14.39 -2.68
C LEU A 15 17.40 13.07 -3.41
N TYR A 16 18.26 13.04 -4.42
CA TYR A 16 18.56 11.82 -5.16
C TYR A 16 19.22 10.76 -4.27
N ILE A 17 20.20 11.16 -3.48
CA ILE A 17 20.90 10.28 -2.54
C ILE A 17 19.92 9.77 -1.47
N PHE A 18 19.05 10.64 -0.96
CA PHE A 18 18.05 10.29 0.04
C PHE A 18 17.07 9.24 -0.50
N LYS A 19 16.58 9.41 -1.72
CA LYS A 19 15.72 8.44 -2.37
C LYS A 19 16.43 7.10 -2.54
N TRP A 20 17.67 7.12 -3.01
CA TRP A 20 18.48 5.92 -3.18
C TRP A 20 18.69 5.19 -1.85
N MET A 21 18.93 5.94 -0.80
CA MET A 21 19.09 5.39 0.54
C MET A 21 17.81 4.74 1.07
N LEU A 22 16.65 5.37 0.83
CA LEU A 22 15.35 4.79 1.18
C LEU A 22 15.10 3.47 0.44
N ASP A 23 15.37 3.43 -0.86
CA ASP A 23 15.23 2.20 -1.66
C ASP A 23 16.14 1.09 -1.13
N PHE A 24 17.36 1.45 -0.78
CA PHE A 24 18.33 0.50 -0.20
C PHE A 24 17.82 -0.05 1.14
N LEU A 25 17.29 0.81 2.02
CA LEU A 25 16.75 0.41 3.31
C LEU A 25 15.54 -0.51 3.16
N VAL A 26 14.64 -0.21 2.22
CA VAL A 26 13.48 -1.05 1.94
C VAL A 26 13.93 -2.45 1.53
N LYS A 27 14.92 -2.55 0.66
CA LYS A 27 15.44 -3.84 0.21
C LYS A 27 16.19 -4.59 1.32
N LYS A 28 17.02 -3.88 2.08
CA LYS A 28 17.86 -4.48 3.11
C LYS A 28 17.06 -5.01 4.30
N PHE A 29 16.06 -4.27 4.75
CA PHE A 29 15.24 -4.64 5.90
C PHE A 29 13.96 -5.38 5.51
N HIS A 30 13.80 -5.76 4.24
CA HIS A 30 12.63 -6.47 3.74
C HIS A 30 11.33 -5.75 4.07
N LEU A 31 11.33 -4.43 4.00
CA LEU A 31 10.13 -3.63 4.16
C LEU A 31 9.21 -3.86 2.97
N HIS A 32 7.99 -4.27 3.26
CA HIS A 32 7.03 -4.57 2.22
C HIS A 32 6.32 -3.29 1.77
N THR A 33 6.27 -3.07 0.46
CA THR A 33 5.44 -2.03 -0.14
C THR A 33 4.00 -2.51 -0.34
N GLY A 34 3.80 -3.82 -0.42
CA GLY A 34 2.49 -4.43 -0.52
C GLY A 34 1.74 -4.42 0.80
N ILE A 35 0.41 -4.26 0.73
CA ILE A 35 -0.44 -4.25 1.93
C ILE A 35 -0.57 -5.63 2.56
N PHE A 36 -0.50 -6.70 1.77
CA PHE A 36 -0.57 -8.05 2.29
C PHE A 36 0.26 -9.02 1.46
N THR A 37 0.55 -10.16 2.06
CA THR A 37 1.14 -11.32 1.41
C THR A 37 0.33 -12.55 1.81
N ILE A 38 0.20 -13.53 0.92
CA ILE A 38 -0.50 -14.78 1.24
C ILE A 38 0.54 -15.88 1.38
N GLU A 39 0.61 -16.45 2.57
CA GLU A 39 1.55 -17.51 2.93
C GLU A 39 0.76 -18.76 3.33
N GLY A 40 0.66 -19.76 2.42
CA GLY A 40 -0.10 -20.98 2.69
C GLY A 40 -1.55 -20.67 3.01
N ASN A 41 -1.99 -21.00 4.22
CA ASN A 41 -3.35 -20.77 4.70
C ASN A 41 -3.53 -19.44 5.44
N GLN A 42 -2.53 -18.58 5.42
CA GLN A 42 -2.56 -17.32 6.16
C GLN A 42 -2.47 -16.11 5.25
N LEU A 43 -3.25 -15.08 5.57
CA LEU A 43 -3.13 -13.75 5.02
C LEU A 43 -2.31 -12.92 6.01
N VAL A 44 -1.17 -12.39 5.56
CA VAL A 44 -0.30 -11.55 6.39
C VAL A 44 -0.46 -10.11 5.94
N VAL A 45 -1.01 -9.27 6.81
CA VAL A 45 -1.18 -7.83 6.53
C VAL A 45 0.05 -7.08 7.02
N HIS A 46 0.65 -6.33 6.11
CA HIS A 46 1.84 -5.52 6.38
C HIS A 46 1.44 -4.11 6.78
N ALA A 47 1.08 -3.94 8.05
CA ALA A 47 0.82 -2.66 8.66
C ALA A 47 2.05 -2.22 9.46
N LEU A 48 1.88 -1.37 10.47
CA LEU A 48 2.98 -1.00 11.38
C LEU A 48 3.59 -2.26 12.02
N PHE A 49 2.74 -3.22 12.38
CA PHE A 49 3.13 -4.55 12.78
C PHE A 49 2.45 -5.56 11.85
N SER A 50 3.15 -6.64 11.51
CA SER A 50 2.55 -7.69 10.69
C SER A 50 1.46 -8.40 11.47
N VAL A 51 0.26 -8.50 10.89
CA VAL A 51 -0.88 -9.18 11.49
C VAL A 51 -1.25 -10.35 10.60
N ARG A 52 -1.40 -11.54 11.21
CA ARG A 52 -1.71 -12.77 10.51
C ARG A 52 -3.15 -13.18 10.73
N TYR A 53 -3.82 -13.55 9.65
CA TYR A 53 -5.20 -14.04 9.68
C TYR A 53 -5.26 -15.41 9.02
N GLU A 54 -6.02 -16.32 9.62
CA GLU A 54 -6.28 -17.60 8.96
C GLU A 54 -7.27 -17.39 7.81
N LYS A 55 -6.89 -17.83 6.64
CA LYS A 55 -7.62 -17.64 5.40
C LYS A 55 -9.06 -18.17 5.48
N ASN A 56 -9.26 -19.33 6.11
CA ASN A 56 -10.58 -19.94 6.26
C ASN A 56 -11.49 -19.22 7.26
N LYS A 57 -10.97 -18.30 8.07
CA LYS A 57 -11.73 -17.49 9.01
C LYS A 57 -12.16 -16.15 8.44
N ILE A 58 -11.70 -15.80 7.25
CA ILE A 58 -12.04 -14.54 6.58
C ILE A 58 -13.35 -14.74 5.79
N ALA A 59 -14.36 -13.90 6.08
CA ALA A 59 -15.60 -13.90 5.31
C ALA A 59 -15.44 -13.14 4.00
N THR A 60 -14.96 -11.90 4.07
CA THR A 60 -14.73 -11.07 2.90
C THR A 60 -13.79 -9.92 3.25
N ILE A 61 -13.22 -9.30 2.22
CA ILE A 61 -12.39 -8.10 2.37
C ILE A 61 -13.04 -6.97 1.57
N ILE A 62 -13.23 -5.83 2.21
CA ILE A 62 -13.86 -4.67 1.59
C ILE A 62 -12.80 -3.63 1.28
N PHE A 63 -12.69 -3.29 0.00
CA PHE A 63 -11.81 -2.21 -0.45
C PHE A 63 -12.59 -0.95 -0.74
N SER A 64 -12.01 0.19 -0.45
CA SER A 64 -12.56 1.50 -0.80
C SER A 64 -11.43 2.47 -1.15
N CYS A 65 -11.77 3.48 -1.94
CA CYS A 65 -10.85 4.55 -2.31
C CYS A 65 -11.27 5.82 -1.56
N MET A 66 -10.30 6.54 -1.04
CA MET A 66 -10.55 7.79 -0.31
C MET A 66 -9.58 8.87 -0.74
N HIS A 67 -9.98 10.12 -0.60
CA HIS A 67 -9.07 11.24 -0.72
C HIS A 67 -8.17 11.32 0.51
N SER A 68 -6.89 11.62 0.29
CA SER A 68 -6.03 11.99 1.39
C SER A 68 -6.46 13.38 1.89
N TRP A 69 -6.77 13.48 3.17
CA TRP A 69 -7.15 14.77 3.74
C TRP A 69 -5.97 15.74 3.88
N ARG A 70 -4.74 15.20 3.86
CA ARG A 70 -3.52 16.01 3.96
C ARG A 70 -3.08 16.55 2.60
N ILE A 71 -3.33 15.80 1.52
CA ILE A 71 -2.86 16.12 0.18
C ILE A 71 -4.07 16.05 -0.76
N PRO A 72 -4.63 17.20 -1.18
CA PRO A 72 -5.89 17.22 -1.94
C PRO A 72 -5.87 16.46 -3.27
N TRP A 73 -4.68 16.33 -3.90
CA TRP A 73 -4.55 15.65 -5.18
C TRP A 73 -4.22 14.16 -5.04
N ALA A 74 -3.95 13.69 -3.84
CA ALA A 74 -3.61 12.30 -3.60
C ALA A 74 -4.81 11.50 -3.11
N HIS A 75 -4.84 10.23 -3.48
CA HIS A 75 -5.83 9.27 -3.03
C HIS A 75 -5.13 8.13 -2.30
N ALA A 76 -5.88 7.42 -1.49
CA ALA A 76 -5.39 6.23 -0.79
C ALA A 76 -6.48 5.16 -0.81
N GLY A 77 -6.05 3.91 -0.70
CA GLY A 77 -6.95 2.78 -0.56
C GLY A 77 -7.14 2.39 0.89
N LYS A 78 -8.29 1.83 1.19
CA LYS A 78 -8.60 1.21 2.49
C LYS A 78 -8.96 -0.24 2.29
N MET A 79 -8.48 -1.08 3.19
CA MET A 79 -8.79 -2.50 3.23
C MET A 79 -9.37 -2.85 4.59
N LEU A 80 -10.61 -3.35 4.61
CA LEU A 80 -11.27 -3.79 5.83
C LEU A 80 -11.52 -5.29 5.73
N ILE A 81 -11.07 -6.04 6.72
CA ILE A 81 -11.23 -7.49 6.78
C ILE A 81 -12.42 -7.82 7.66
N ILE A 82 -13.39 -8.54 7.10
CA ILE A 82 -14.55 -9.05 7.83
C ILE A 82 -14.34 -10.55 8.07
N MET A 83 -14.32 -10.93 9.32
CA MET A 83 -14.17 -12.33 9.72
C MET A 83 -15.52 -13.04 9.70
N LYS A 84 -15.52 -14.38 9.62
CA LYS A 84 -16.74 -15.19 9.62
C LYS A 84 -17.57 -15.07 10.90
N ASP A 85 -16.92 -14.72 12.01
CA ASP A 85 -17.60 -14.48 13.28
C ASP A 85 -18.23 -13.08 13.40
N GLY A 86 -18.09 -12.25 12.34
CA GLY A 86 -18.59 -10.89 12.31
C GLY A 86 -17.60 -9.83 12.79
N THR A 87 -16.45 -10.23 13.29
CA THR A 87 -15.40 -9.29 13.74
C THR A 87 -14.83 -8.53 12.55
N ARG A 88 -14.59 -7.24 12.72
CA ARG A 88 -13.96 -6.38 11.72
C ARG A 88 -12.54 -6.06 12.13
N SER A 89 -11.62 -6.12 11.18
CA SER A 89 -10.22 -5.80 11.41
C SER A 89 -9.76 -4.76 10.40
N GLY A 90 -9.13 -3.71 10.88
CA GLY A 90 -8.71 -2.56 10.09
C GLY A 90 -9.56 -1.33 10.40
N PRO A 91 -9.67 -0.35 9.47
CA PRO A 91 -9.17 -0.40 8.10
C PRO A 91 -7.67 -0.21 7.99
N PHE A 92 -7.07 -0.87 7.01
CA PHE A 92 -5.67 -0.71 6.67
C PHE A 92 -5.55 0.17 5.43
N GLN A 93 -4.67 1.17 5.47
CA GLN A 93 -4.43 2.05 4.34
C GLN A 93 -3.31 1.50 3.45
N PHE A 94 -3.44 1.72 2.16
CA PHE A 94 -2.41 1.35 1.19
C PHE A 94 -2.39 2.35 0.03
N ASP A 95 -1.31 2.32 -0.73
CA ASP A 95 -1.12 3.14 -1.93
C ASP A 95 -0.87 2.25 -3.15
N SER A 96 -0.55 2.87 -4.28
CA SER A 96 -0.25 2.15 -5.52
C SER A 96 1.02 1.28 -5.41
N GLY A 97 1.85 1.50 -4.39
CA GLY A 97 3.00 0.66 -4.11
C GLY A 97 2.64 -0.80 -3.89
N SER A 98 1.42 -1.08 -3.43
CA SER A 98 0.91 -2.46 -3.30
C SER A 98 0.83 -3.19 -4.64
N ARG A 99 0.78 -2.45 -5.76
CA ARG A 99 0.76 -3.00 -7.11
C ARG A 99 2.11 -2.84 -7.81
N THR A 100 2.71 -1.65 -7.73
CA THR A 100 3.91 -1.30 -8.48
C THR A 100 5.21 -1.69 -7.77
N GLY A 101 5.18 -1.86 -6.46
CA GLY A 101 6.37 -2.08 -5.65
C GLY A 101 7.16 -0.80 -5.36
N GLU A 102 6.68 0.35 -5.80
CA GLU A 102 7.34 1.63 -5.61
C GLU A 102 6.66 2.45 -4.52
N PHE A 103 7.45 3.07 -3.65
CA PHE A 103 6.93 3.95 -2.60
C PHE A 103 6.81 5.36 -3.13
N CYS A 104 5.59 5.76 -3.54
CA CYS A 104 5.34 7.12 -4.01
C CYS A 104 3.86 7.53 -3.77
N PRO A 105 3.41 7.56 -2.49
CA PRO A 105 2.00 7.75 -2.17
C PRO A 105 1.45 9.12 -2.53
N ILE A 106 2.30 10.14 -2.67
CA ILE A 106 1.85 11.51 -2.93
C ILE A 106 1.40 11.75 -4.37
N LEU A 107 1.69 10.80 -5.28
CA LEU A 107 1.37 10.93 -6.70
C LEU A 107 0.18 10.08 -7.13
N ASP A 108 -0.46 9.39 -6.20
CA ASP A 108 -1.57 8.50 -6.53
C ASP A 108 -2.85 9.27 -6.83
N SER A 109 -3.42 9.00 -8.00
CA SER A 109 -4.75 9.44 -8.36
C SER A 109 -5.80 8.42 -7.92
N GLY A 110 -7.08 8.79 -7.96
CA GLY A 110 -8.16 7.84 -7.70
C GLY A 110 -8.12 6.65 -8.64
N GLU A 111 -7.77 6.89 -9.90
CA GLU A 111 -7.63 5.84 -10.90
C GLU A 111 -6.49 4.88 -10.57
N ASP A 112 -5.36 5.39 -10.11
CA ASP A 112 -4.23 4.55 -9.67
C ASP A 112 -4.63 3.63 -8.53
N ILE A 113 -5.39 4.16 -7.56
CA ILE A 113 -5.88 3.38 -6.42
C ILE A 113 -6.91 2.34 -6.88
N GLU A 114 -7.80 2.70 -7.80
CA GLU A 114 -8.78 1.73 -8.34
C GLU A 114 -8.08 0.57 -9.08
N ARG A 115 -7.02 0.86 -9.83
CA ARG A 115 -6.22 -0.17 -10.48
C ARG A 115 -5.52 -1.06 -9.46
N THR A 116 -5.03 -0.48 -8.39
CA THR A 116 -4.39 -1.22 -7.30
C THR A 116 -5.40 -2.11 -6.60
N ILE A 117 -6.61 -1.63 -6.33
CA ILE A 117 -7.68 -2.43 -5.75
C ILE A 117 -8.03 -3.61 -6.66
N ALA A 118 -8.16 -3.37 -7.97
CA ALA A 118 -8.44 -4.45 -8.93
C ALA A 118 -7.34 -5.53 -8.91
N TYR A 119 -6.09 -5.11 -8.84
CA TYR A 119 -4.94 -6.01 -8.74
C TYR A 119 -4.99 -6.84 -7.46
N LEU A 120 -5.26 -6.21 -6.33
CA LEU A 120 -5.32 -6.89 -5.03
C LEU A 120 -6.50 -7.87 -4.97
N ARG A 121 -7.64 -7.49 -5.52
CA ARG A 121 -8.81 -8.36 -5.58
C ARG A 121 -8.55 -9.61 -6.44
N GLU A 122 -7.83 -9.45 -7.53
CA GLU A 122 -7.45 -10.58 -8.39
C GLU A 122 -6.52 -11.53 -7.65
N GLU A 123 -5.56 -11.01 -6.89
CA GLU A 123 -4.68 -11.82 -6.04
C GLU A 123 -5.49 -12.62 -5.01
N LEU A 124 -6.43 -11.97 -4.33
CA LEU A 124 -7.28 -12.62 -3.35
C LEU A 124 -8.14 -13.72 -3.98
N LYS A 125 -8.67 -13.45 -5.16
CA LYS A 125 -9.48 -14.41 -5.90
C LYS A 125 -8.69 -15.67 -6.25
N ARG A 126 -7.43 -15.52 -6.65
CA ARG A 126 -6.54 -16.64 -6.94
C ARG A 126 -6.35 -17.58 -5.74
N HIS A 127 -6.45 -17.02 -4.54
CA HIS A 127 -6.28 -17.74 -3.30
C HIS A 127 -7.61 -18.10 -2.61
N GLY A 128 -8.73 -17.90 -3.32
CA GLY A 128 -10.05 -18.28 -2.82
C GLY A 128 -10.64 -17.36 -1.75
N ILE A 129 -10.14 -16.12 -1.65
CA ILE A 129 -10.64 -15.14 -0.69
C ILE A 129 -11.59 -14.18 -1.40
N SER A 130 -12.82 -14.03 -0.85
CA SER A 130 -13.82 -13.11 -1.36
C SER A 130 -13.44 -11.66 -1.07
N SER A 131 -13.65 -10.77 -2.01
CA SER A 131 -13.43 -9.34 -1.82
C SER A 131 -14.45 -8.53 -2.61
N VAL A 132 -14.73 -7.32 -2.14
CA VAL A 132 -15.62 -6.38 -2.81
C VAL A 132 -14.99 -4.99 -2.82
N TYR A 133 -15.37 -4.18 -3.80
CA TYR A 133 -14.98 -2.77 -3.89
C TYR A 133 -16.23 -1.91 -3.64
N ARG A 134 -16.13 -1.01 -2.68
CA ARG A 134 -17.19 -0.04 -2.37
C ARG A 134 -16.70 1.37 -2.67
N LYS A 135 -17.46 2.06 -3.49
CA LYS A 135 -17.19 3.47 -3.77
C LYS A 135 -17.65 4.37 -2.63
#